data_b6fea7f909c07391a92a97464949c0a4
#
_entry.id   b6fea7f909c07391a92a97464949c0a4
#
_cell.length_a   1.000
_cell.length_b   1.000
_cell.length_c   1.000
_cell.angle_alpha   90.00
_cell.angle_beta   90.00
_cell.angle_gamma   90.00
#
_symmetry.space_group_name_H-M   'P 1'
#
loop_
_entity.id
_entity.type
_entity.pdbx_description
1 polymer ?
#
loop_
_entity_poly.entity_id
_entity_poly.type
_entity_poly.pdbx_seq_one_letter_code
_entity_poly.pdbx_strand_id
1 'polypeptide(L)'
;MTEIPALAHTVTALIDASAERTFEFLADPMKVGNWALASMQAQPADAPGIYRGRSLFDGVQNHFAVTPHPQLLLVEYSVGPRDALTPRIRAQVIRAESVGLAAASCYLTLTAWRPIGMPAARWGRLCASHNVEIWLIKEQVEAAELREPAKEVRLKPDPQ
;
A
#
# COMPACT_ATOMS: atom_id res chain seq x y z
N MET A 1 24.78 -22.91 -14.20
CA MET A 1 24.55 -21.49 -13.91
C MET A 1 23.82 -21.41 -12.58
N THR A 2 24.36 -20.70 -11.63
CA THR A 2 23.67 -20.46 -10.37
C THR A 2 22.58 -19.43 -10.66
N GLU A 3 21.33 -19.82 -10.51
CA GLU A 3 20.19 -18.90 -10.66
C GLU A 3 20.30 -17.79 -9.61
N ILE A 4 20.33 -16.54 -10.06
CA ILE A 4 20.33 -15.40 -9.13
C ILE A 4 18.93 -15.33 -8.53
N PRO A 5 18.77 -15.51 -7.22
CA PRO A 5 17.46 -15.48 -6.60
C PRO A 5 16.83 -14.11 -6.78
N ALA A 6 15.52 -14.07 -7.08
CA ALA A 6 14.78 -12.82 -7.17
C ALA A 6 14.81 -12.09 -5.81
N LEU A 7 15.41 -10.91 -5.80
CA LEU A 7 15.57 -10.07 -4.60
C LEU A 7 14.42 -9.08 -4.42
N ALA A 8 13.59 -8.91 -5.43
CA ALA A 8 12.42 -8.04 -5.41
C ALA A 8 11.21 -8.74 -6.06
N HIS A 9 10.03 -8.33 -5.62
CA HIS A 9 8.75 -8.74 -6.22
C HIS A 9 7.90 -7.49 -6.42
N THR A 10 7.33 -7.34 -7.61
CA THR A 10 6.53 -6.18 -7.99
C THR A 10 5.22 -6.63 -8.62
N VAL A 11 4.12 -6.01 -8.18
CA VAL A 11 2.79 -6.18 -8.77
C VAL A 11 2.20 -4.82 -9.09
N THR A 12 1.43 -4.73 -10.16
CA THR A 12 0.80 -3.47 -10.61
C THR A 12 -0.67 -3.73 -10.96
N ALA A 13 -1.53 -2.79 -10.59
CA ALA A 13 -2.94 -2.77 -10.97
C ALA A 13 -3.37 -1.37 -11.43
N LEU A 14 -4.34 -1.35 -12.35
CA LEU A 14 -5.10 -0.14 -12.66
C LEU A 14 -6.20 0.04 -11.61
N ILE A 15 -6.28 1.24 -11.04
CA ILE A 15 -7.26 1.62 -10.03
C ILE A 15 -8.22 2.66 -10.63
N ASP A 16 -9.52 2.39 -10.59
CA ASP A 16 -10.58 3.31 -11.04
C ASP A 16 -10.94 4.31 -9.92
N ALA A 17 -9.93 5.03 -9.48
CA ALA A 17 -10.02 6.13 -8.54
C ALA A 17 -8.85 7.10 -8.76
N SER A 18 -8.97 8.33 -8.24
CA SER A 18 -7.91 9.31 -8.37
C SER A 18 -6.62 8.88 -7.70
N ALA A 19 -5.49 9.37 -8.20
CA ALA A 19 -4.18 9.11 -7.63
C ALA A 19 -4.09 9.61 -6.17
N GLU A 20 -4.68 10.75 -5.87
CA GLU A 20 -4.74 11.35 -4.53
C GLU A 20 -5.47 10.44 -3.55
N ARG A 21 -6.67 9.99 -3.90
CA ARG A 21 -7.46 9.10 -3.04
C ARG A 21 -6.76 7.77 -2.80
N THR A 22 -6.17 7.21 -3.84
CA THR A 22 -5.38 5.97 -3.73
C THR A 22 -4.18 6.17 -2.81
N PHE A 23 -3.45 7.28 -2.95
CA PHE A 23 -2.33 7.61 -2.08
C PHE A 23 -2.77 7.81 -0.62
N GLU A 24 -3.85 8.55 -0.37
CA GLU A 24 -4.39 8.79 1.00
C GLU A 24 -4.77 7.48 1.68
N PHE A 25 -5.39 6.55 0.95
CA PHE A 25 -5.71 5.23 1.47
C PHE A 25 -4.46 4.44 1.88
N LEU A 26 -3.42 4.46 1.04
CA LEU A 26 -2.15 3.78 1.30
C LEU A 26 -1.35 4.41 2.43
N ALA A 27 -1.44 5.73 2.57
CA ALA A 27 -0.72 6.51 3.59
C ALA A 27 -1.34 6.39 4.99
N ASP A 28 -2.57 5.93 5.11
CA ASP A 28 -3.25 5.73 6.39
C ASP A 28 -2.80 4.39 7.03
N PRO A 29 -2.03 4.43 8.13
CA PRO A 29 -1.54 3.22 8.77
C PRO A 29 -2.66 2.31 9.31
N MET A 30 -3.84 2.86 9.63
CA MET A 30 -4.97 2.07 10.09
C MET A 30 -5.63 1.27 8.96
N LYS A 31 -5.48 1.73 7.70
CA LYS A 31 -5.96 1.00 6.51
C LYS A 31 -5.07 -0.19 6.16
N VAL A 32 -3.81 -0.18 6.57
CA VAL A 32 -2.89 -1.33 6.36
C VAL A 32 -3.49 -2.62 6.89
N GLY A 33 -4.15 -2.57 8.04
CA GLY A 33 -4.82 -3.74 8.64
C GLY A 33 -6.01 -4.29 7.86
N ASN A 34 -6.43 -3.66 6.78
CA ASN A 34 -7.55 -4.10 5.95
C ASN A 34 -7.09 -4.83 4.67
N TRP A 35 -5.81 -4.74 4.32
CA TRP A 35 -5.30 -5.33 3.07
C TRP A 35 -3.98 -6.10 3.24
N ALA A 36 -3.11 -5.72 4.18
CA ALA A 36 -1.83 -6.39 4.39
C ALA A 36 -2.01 -7.69 5.18
N LEU A 37 -1.97 -8.83 4.50
CA LEU A 37 -2.26 -10.14 5.09
C LEU A 37 -1.30 -10.53 6.23
N ALA A 38 -0.09 -9.99 6.22
CA ALA A 38 0.86 -10.17 7.32
C ALA A 38 0.65 -9.18 8.48
N SER A 39 -0.25 -8.20 8.37
CA SER A 39 -0.44 -7.12 9.36
C SER A 39 -1.92 -6.77 9.57
N MET A 40 -2.79 -7.76 9.56
CA MET A 40 -4.23 -7.58 9.75
C MET A 40 -4.56 -6.95 11.11
N GLN A 41 -5.69 -6.26 11.18
CA GLN A 41 -6.19 -5.63 12.41
C GLN A 41 -5.18 -4.63 13.01
N ALA A 42 -4.66 -3.74 12.17
CA ALA A 42 -3.68 -2.74 12.56
C ALA A 42 -4.15 -1.90 13.74
N GLN A 43 -3.26 -1.68 14.70
CA GLN A 43 -3.47 -0.85 15.87
C GLN A 43 -2.21 -0.06 16.20
N PRO A 44 -2.32 1.14 16.81
CA PRO A 44 -1.15 1.83 17.34
C PRO A 44 -0.39 0.93 18.34
N ALA A 45 0.93 0.97 18.28
CA ALA A 45 1.80 0.37 19.29
C ALA A 45 2.15 1.41 20.37
N ASP A 46 2.91 1.00 21.37
CA ASP A 46 3.26 1.87 22.50
C ASP A 46 4.19 3.03 22.13
N ALA A 47 4.88 2.94 20.98
CA ALA A 47 5.77 3.99 20.49
C ALA A 47 5.07 4.81 19.38
N PRO A 48 5.19 6.15 19.38
CA PRO A 48 4.60 7.01 18.36
C PRO A 48 5.07 6.63 16.94
N GLY A 49 4.12 6.57 15.98
CA GLY A 49 4.41 6.24 14.59
C GLY A 49 4.69 4.76 14.32
N ILE A 50 4.67 3.92 15.33
CA ILE A 50 4.77 2.46 15.20
C ILE A 50 3.39 1.85 15.40
N TYR A 51 3.07 0.89 14.55
CA TYR A 51 1.83 0.14 14.56
C TYR A 51 2.13 -1.34 14.70
N ARG A 52 1.14 -2.09 15.15
CA ARG A 52 1.19 -3.53 15.24
C ARG A 52 0.03 -4.14 14.46
N GLY A 53 0.27 -5.28 13.86
CA GLY A 53 -0.73 -6.08 13.18
C GLY A 53 -0.50 -7.55 13.47
N ARG A 54 -1.44 -8.37 13.04
CA ARG A 54 -1.37 -9.82 13.22
C ARG A 54 -1.33 -10.49 11.85
N SER A 55 -0.39 -11.39 11.66
CA SER A 55 -0.29 -12.21 10.47
C SER A 55 -1.48 -13.17 10.36
N LEU A 56 -2.13 -13.16 9.20
CA LEU A 56 -3.20 -14.10 8.88
C LEU A 56 -2.68 -15.53 8.72
N PHE A 57 -1.40 -15.72 8.41
CA PHE A 57 -0.81 -17.03 8.14
C PHE A 57 -0.55 -17.85 9.40
N ASP A 58 -0.05 -17.20 10.45
CA ASP A 58 0.44 -17.87 11.65
C ASP A 58 0.02 -17.20 12.96
N GLY A 59 -0.74 -16.12 12.88
CA GLY A 59 -1.21 -15.36 14.03
C GLY A 59 -0.11 -14.56 14.76
N VAL A 60 1.10 -14.55 14.24
CA VAL A 60 2.22 -13.83 14.87
C VAL A 60 2.00 -12.32 14.77
N GLN A 61 2.21 -11.63 15.87
CA GLN A 61 2.19 -10.17 15.90
C GLN A 61 3.48 -9.62 15.29
N ASN A 62 3.34 -8.63 14.41
CA ASN A 62 4.45 -7.90 13.83
C ASN A 62 4.28 -6.39 14.06
N HIS A 63 5.33 -5.63 13.76
CA HIS A 63 5.32 -4.18 13.83
C HIS A 63 5.65 -3.57 12.48
N PHE A 64 5.10 -2.39 12.24
CA PHE A 64 5.35 -1.63 11.02
C PHE A 64 5.25 -0.13 11.28
N ALA A 65 5.83 0.65 10.38
CA ALA A 65 5.66 2.09 10.29
C ALA A 65 5.35 2.48 8.84
N VAL A 66 4.63 3.56 8.66
CA VAL A 66 4.22 4.09 7.36
C VAL A 66 4.87 5.45 7.17
N THR A 67 5.61 5.62 6.09
CA THR A 67 6.26 6.88 5.73
C THR A 67 5.72 7.36 4.38
N PRO A 68 4.78 8.32 4.37
CA PRO A 68 4.26 8.87 3.13
C PRO A 68 5.18 9.94 2.54
N HIS A 69 5.28 9.96 1.22
CA HIS A 69 5.96 10.97 0.42
C HIS A 69 4.96 11.59 -0.57
N PRO A 70 4.14 12.58 -0.14
CA PRO A 70 3.00 13.06 -0.92
C PRO A 70 3.37 13.62 -2.29
N GLN A 71 4.50 14.31 -2.39
CA GLN A 71 4.95 14.91 -3.66
C GLN A 71 5.31 13.86 -4.72
N LEU A 72 5.68 12.66 -4.27
CA LEU A 72 6.02 11.53 -5.14
C LEU A 72 4.85 10.55 -5.30
N LEU A 73 3.76 10.71 -4.54
CA LEU A 73 2.68 9.72 -4.41
C LEU A 73 3.23 8.34 -4.05
N LEU A 74 4.24 8.31 -3.19
CA LEU A 74 4.95 7.12 -2.74
C LEU A 74 4.70 6.90 -1.24
N VAL A 75 4.42 5.68 -0.85
CA VAL A 75 4.34 5.26 0.55
C VAL A 75 5.37 4.17 0.80
N GLU A 76 6.19 4.35 1.82
CA GLU A 76 7.17 3.37 2.25
C GLU A 76 6.71 2.70 3.55
N TYR A 77 6.76 1.37 3.58
CA TYR A 77 6.43 0.58 4.77
C TYR A 77 7.70 -0.03 5.32
N SER A 78 8.04 0.34 6.55
CA SER A 78 9.10 -0.28 7.33
C SER A 78 8.50 -1.39 8.18
N VAL A 79 9.11 -2.56 8.13
CA VAL A 79 8.64 -3.75 8.85
C VAL A 79 9.80 -4.44 9.55
N GLY A 80 9.49 -5.19 10.59
CA GLY A 80 10.50 -5.93 11.34
C GLY A 80 10.23 -5.98 12.83
N PRO A 81 11.25 -6.32 13.65
CA PRO A 81 11.17 -6.18 15.08
C PRO A 81 10.88 -4.73 15.47
N ARG A 82 10.14 -4.53 16.58
CA ARG A 82 9.72 -3.21 17.05
C ARG A 82 10.84 -2.16 17.08
N ASP A 83 12.02 -2.58 17.55
CA ASP A 83 13.16 -1.69 17.75
C ASP A 83 14.13 -1.65 16.55
N ALA A 84 13.78 -2.34 15.45
CA ALA A 84 14.62 -2.47 14.27
C ALA A 84 13.78 -2.59 12.98
N LEU A 85 12.84 -1.64 12.81
CA LEU A 85 12.05 -1.57 11.57
C LEU A 85 12.95 -1.14 10.41
N THR A 86 12.81 -1.81 9.29
CA THR A 86 13.54 -1.49 8.05
C THR A 86 12.60 -1.31 6.88
N PRO A 87 12.85 -0.33 5.98
CA PRO A 87 12.07 -0.14 4.76
C PRO A 87 12.20 -1.38 3.86
N ARG A 88 11.07 -2.00 3.53
CA ARG A 88 11.07 -3.23 2.73
C ARG A 88 9.99 -3.30 1.68
N ILE A 89 8.98 -2.46 1.79
CA ILE A 89 7.85 -2.44 0.87
C ILE A 89 7.60 -1.00 0.48
N ARG A 90 7.31 -0.77 -0.80
CA ARG A 90 6.86 0.52 -1.32
C ARG A 90 5.60 0.36 -2.14
N ALA A 91 4.69 1.32 -1.97
CA ALA A 91 3.54 1.51 -2.83
C ALA A 91 3.75 2.81 -3.63
N GLN A 92 3.81 2.70 -4.95
CA GLN A 92 3.93 3.83 -5.86
C GLN A 92 2.62 4.02 -6.62
N VAL A 93 2.05 5.22 -6.54
CA VAL A 93 0.90 5.61 -7.36
C VAL A 93 1.40 6.43 -8.54
N ILE A 94 0.96 6.06 -9.74
CA ILE A 94 1.28 6.77 -10.99
C ILE A 94 -0.01 7.37 -11.53
N ARG A 95 0.00 8.68 -11.77
CA ARG A 95 -1.15 9.37 -12.37
C ARG A 95 -1.44 8.83 -13.77
N ALA A 96 -2.69 8.59 -14.07
CA ALA A 96 -3.10 8.04 -15.35
C ALA A 96 -2.71 8.94 -16.53
N GLU A 97 -2.75 10.26 -16.34
CA GLU A 97 -2.37 11.23 -17.37
C GLU A 97 -0.89 11.09 -17.78
N SER A 98 -0.03 10.70 -16.84
CA SER A 98 1.40 10.49 -17.12
C SER A 98 1.66 9.35 -18.11
N VAL A 99 0.69 8.45 -18.26
CA VAL A 99 0.75 7.29 -19.17
C VAL A 99 -0.35 7.30 -20.23
N GLY A 100 -1.04 8.43 -20.41
CA GLY A 100 -2.03 8.62 -21.47
C GLY A 100 -3.41 8.02 -21.18
N LEU A 101 -3.73 7.76 -19.92
CA LEU A 101 -5.05 7.28 -19.47
C LEU A 101 -5.91 8.42 -18.92
N ALA A 102 -7.18 8.12 -18.65
CA ALA A 102 -8.12 9.10 -18.11
C ALA A 102 -7.74 9.55 -16.68
N ALA A 103 -7.93 10.85 -16.38
CA ALA A 103 -7.56 11.49 -15.12
C ALA A 103 -8.23 10.89 -13.87
N ALA A 104 -9.37 10.21 -14.01
CA ALA A 104 -10.09 9.58 -12.91
C ALA A 104 -9.51 8.23 -12.48
N SER A 105 -8.39 7.80 -13.04
CA SER A 105 -7.73 6.53 -12.72
C SER A 105 -6.25 6.72 -12.42
N CYS A 106 -5.62 5.69 -11.88
CA CYS A 106 -4.18 5.66 -11.64
C CYS A 106 -3.65 4.22 -11.69
N TYR A 107 -2.34 4.07 -11.84
CA TYR A 107 -1.68 2.81 -11.56
C TYR A 107 -1.20 2.77 -10.12
N LEU A 108 -1.35 1.61 -9.50
CA LEU A 108 -0.71 1.28 -8.23
C LEU A 108 0.31 0.17 -8.47
N THR A 109 1.53 0.39 -7.98
CA THR A 109 2.59 -0.62 -7.98
C THR A 109 3.04 -0.88 -6.56
N LEU A 110 3.02 -2.14 -6.13
CA LEU A 110 3.61 -2.61 -4.88
C LEU A 110 4.94 -3.31 -5.18
N THR A 111 6.00 -2.91 -4.51
CA THR A 111 7.31 -3.56 -4.61
C THR A 111 7.78 -3.96 -3.22
N ALA A 112 8.21 -5.21 -3.07
CA ALA A 112 8.87 -5.71 -1.87
C ALA A 112 10.28 -6.19 -2.17
N TRP A 113 11.20 -6.04 -1.20
CA TRP A 113 12.57 -6.52 -1.28
C TRP A 113 12.79 -7.66 -0.30
N ARG A 114 13.43 -8.72 -0.80
CA ARG A 114 13.80 -9.89 0.00
C ARG A 114 15.06 -9.58 0.80
N PRO A 115 14.99 -9.57 2.15
CA PRO A 115 16.21 -9.43 2.95
C PRO A 115 17.08 -10.67 2.84
N ILE A 116 18.38 -10.46 2.95
CA ILE A 116 19.35 -11.55 3.05
C ILE A 116 18.97 -12.46 4.23
N GLY A 117 19.01 -13.75 4.02
CA GLY A 117 18.65 -14.74 5.04
C GLY A 117 17.17 -15.07 5.16
N MET A 118 16.27 -14.40 4.42
CA MET A 118 14.87 -14.81 4.42
C MET A 118 14.71 -16.16 3.72
N PRO A 119 14.10 -17.17 4.38
CA PRO A 119 13.83 -18.46 3.76
C PRO A 119 12.98 -18.35 2.49
N ALA A 120 13.27 -19.19 1.49
CA ALA A 120 12.56 -19.17 0.21
C ALA A 120 11.05 -19.39 0.36
N ALA A 121 10.62 -20.28 1.28
CA ALA A 121 9.20 -20.51 1.54
C ALA A 121 8.49 -19.27 2.10
N ARG A 122 9.15 -18.51 2.97
CA ARG A 122 8.61 -17.25 3.51
C ARG A 122 8.52 -16.18 2.42
N TRP A 123 9.55 -16.07 1.58
CA TRP A 123 9.55 -15.18 0.43
C TRP A 123 8.44 -15.50 -0.56
N GLY A 124 8.25 -16.79 -0.89
CA GLY A 124 7.16 -17.24 -1.77
C GLY A 124 5.78 -16.88 -1.24
N ARG A 125 5.53 -17.02 0.07
CA ARG A 125 4.26 -16.57 0.70
C ARG A 125 4.07 -15.07 0.59
N LEU A 126 5.13 -14.28 0.80
CA LEU A 126 5.06 -12.82 0.67
C LEU A 126 4.72 -12.41 -0.77
N CYS A 127 5.35 -13.02 -1.75
CA CYS A 127 5.03 -12.78 -3.16
C CYS A 127 3.57 -13.13 -3.50
N ALA A 128 3.08 -14.26 -3.01
CA ALA A 128 1.69 -14.68 -3.17
C ALA A 128 0.72 -13.69 -2.46
N SER A 129 1.08 -13.21 -1.28
CA SER A 129 0.30 -12.19 -0.56
C SER A 129 0.16 -10.91 -1.39
N HIS A 130 1.24 -10.39 -1.94
CA HIS A 130 1.20 -9.17 -2.76
C HIS A 130 0.28 -9.30 -3.97
N ASN A 131 0.20 -10.48 -4.57
CA ASN A 131 -0.73 -10.75 -5.67
C ASN A 131 -2.20 -10.65 -5.23
N VAL A 132 -2.51 -10.91 -3.98
CA VAL A 132 -3.86 -10.77 -3.40
C VAL A 132 -4.06 -9.36 -2.84
N GLU A 133 -3.09 -8.83 -2.13
CA GLU A 133 -3.15 -7.54 -1.44
C GLU A 133 -3.44 -6.38 -2.39
N ILE A 134 -2.87 -6.39 -3.60
CA ILE A 134 -3.13 -5.35 -4.59
C ILE A 134 -4.60 -5.32 -5.03
N TRP A 135 -5.27 -6.46 -5.09
CA TRP A 135 -6.71 -6.55 -5.38
C TRP A 135 -7.54 -6.07 -4.19
N LEU A 136 -7.14 -6.39 -2.95
CA LEU A 136 -7.82 -5.89 -1.76
C LEU A 136 -7.76 -4.37 -1.67
N ILE A 137 -6.63 -3.77 -2.00
CA ILE A 137 -6.48 -2.32 -2.07
C ILE A 137 -7.39 -1.75 -3.16
N LYS A 138 -7.32 -2.29 -4.38
CA LYS A 138 -8.13 -1.86 -5.52
C LYS A 138 -9.62 -1.82 -5.15
N GLU A 139 -10.16 -2.94 -4.69
CA GLU A 139 -11.59 -3.06 -4.37
C GLU A 139 -12.02 -2.08 -3.27
N GLN A 140 -11.19 -1.86 -2.26
CA GLN A 140 -11.52 -0.95 -1.16
C GLN A 140 -11.46 0.52 -1.58
N VAL A 141 -10.47 0.90 -2.38
CA VAL A 141 -10.33 2.28 -2.88
C VAL A 141 -11.46 2.61 -3.84
N GLU A 142 -11.79 1.73 -4.78
CA GLU A 142 -12.86 1.93 -5.75
C GLU A 142 -14.25 1.94 -5.08
N ALA A 143 -14.49 1.07 -4.09
CA ALA A 143 -15.72 1.10 -3.32
C ALA A 143 -15.90 2.39 -2.51
N ALA A 144 -14.83 2.98 -2.01
CA ALA A 144 -14.86 4.28 -1.33
C ALA A 144 -15.15 5.42 -2.30
N GLU A 145 -14.61 5.38 -3.52
CA GLU A 145 -14.90 6.36 -4.59
C GLU A 145 -16.39 6.39 -4.95
N LEU A 146 -17.03 5.23 -5.03
CA LEU A 146 -18.46 5.13 -5.33
C LEU A 146 -19.37 5.65 -4.20
N ARG A 147 -18.92 5.59 -2.94
CA ARG A 147 -19.68 6.05 -1.77
C ARG A 147 -19.57 7.55 -1.52
N GLU A 148 -18.49 8.16 -1.93
CA GLU A 148 -18.22 9.59 -1.79
C GLU A 148 -17.94 10.19 -3.18
N PRO A 149 -18.97 10.39 -4.03
CA PRO A 149 -18.78 11.08 -5.30
C PRO A 149 -18.18 12.46 -5.02
N ALA A 150 -17.24 12.87 -5.87
CA ALA A 150 -16.53 14.13 -5.76
C ALA A 150 -17.53 15.26 -5.41
N LYS A 151 -17.24 16.00 -4.33
CA LYS A 151 -18.05 17.16 -3.92
C LYS A 151 -18.13 18.08 -5.14
N GLU A 152 -19.32 18.25 -5.69
CA GLU A 152 -19.58 19.25 -6.72
C GLU A 152 -18.98 20.57 -6.27
N VAL A 153 -18.01 21.06 -7.02
CA VAL A 153 -17.52 22.43 -6.87
C VAL A 153 -18.69 23.34 -7.27
N ARG A 154 -19.46 23.79 -6.31
CA ARG A 154 -20.45 24.84 -6.54
C ARG A 154 -19.68 26.08 -6.98
N LEU A 155 -19.68 26.30 -8.30
CA LEU A 155 -19.32 27.60 -8.86
C LEU A 155 -20.24 28.64 -8.22
N LYS A 156 -19.67 29.57 -7.45
CA LYS A 156 -20.40 30.73 -6.97
C LYS A 156 -20.93 31.46 -8.20
N PRO A 157 -22.21 31.84 -8.23
CA PRO A 157 -22.70 32.70 -9.31
C PRO A 157 -21.95 34.04 -9.23
N ASP A 158 -21.53 34.52 -10.40
CA ASP A 158 -20.94 35.85 -10.55
C ASP A 158 -21.90 36.92 -9.99
N PRO A 159 -21.41 37.90 -9.21
CA PRO A 159 -22.19 39.02 -8.79
C PRO A 159 -22.47 39.90 -10.02
N GLN A 160 -23.75 40.13 -10.28
CA GLN A 160 -24.23 41.15 -11.25
C GLN A 160 -23.97 42.55 -10.69
#